data_deede9b25fb90ac20234d6ee2f8199ec
#
_entry.id   deede9b25fb90ac20234d6ee2f8199ec
#
_cell.length_a   1.000
_cell.length_b   1.000
_cell.length_c   1.000
_cell.angle_alpha   90.00
_cell.angle_beta   90.00
_cell.angle_gamma   90.00
#
_symmetry.space_group_name_H-M   'P 1'
#
loop_
_entity.id
_entity.type
_entity.pdbx_description
1 polymer ?
#
loop_
_entity_poly.entity_id
_entity_poly.type
_entity_poly.pdbx_seq_one_letter_code
_entity_poly.pdbx_strand_id
1 'polypeptide(L)'
;MKGSFRKEKAMVITMETILNFLQQTGFSMIMEDPRVLVMIVIAFALLYLAIKKGFEPLLLMPIAFGMLLTNLPGANMYHTEVFSGGHVHWDQVADFGLIDYLYLGVKLGIYPSLIFMGVGAMTDFAPLIANPKSLLLGAAAQLGIFVTYIGATTLMGFSPQEAASIGIIGGADGPT
;
A
#
# COMPACT_ATOMS: atom_id res chain seq x y z
N MET A 1 -50.79 -19.37 28.65
CA MET A 1 -50.43 -19.17 27.22
C MET A 1 -49.52 -17.97 26.94
N LYS A 2 -49.69 -16.79 27.55
CA LYS A 2 -48.83 -15.58 27.27
C LYS A 2 -47.34 -15.72 27.66
N GLY A 3 -46.98 -16.56 28.63
CA GLY A 3 -45.59 -16.73 29.10
C GLY A 3 -44.70 -17.57 28.16
N SER A 4 -45.28 -18.56 27.47
CA SER A 4 -44.58 -19.41 26.50
C SER A 4 -44.19 -18.60 25.23
N PHE A 5 -45.10 -17.80 24.71
CA PHE A 5 -44.87 -16.93 23.53
C PHE A 5 -43.79 -15.87 23.79
N ARG A 6 -43.67 -15.36 25.01
CA ARG A 6 -42.67 -14.37 25.39
C ARG A 6 -41.25 -14.97 25.48
N LYS A 7 -41.15 -16.22 25.97
CA LYS A 7 -39.89 -16.94 26.01
C LYS A 7 -39.42 -17.38 24.63
N GLU A 8 -40.32 -17.78 23.78
CA GLU A 8 -40.01 -18.17 22.39
C GLU A 8 -39.54 -16.97 21.54
N LYS A 9 -40.22 -15.82 21.65
CA LYS A 9 -39.72 -14.56 21.02
C LYS A 9 -38.36 -14.12 21.56
N ALA A 10 -38.15 -14.22 22.86
CA ALA A 10 -36.84 -13.86 23.44
C ALA A 10 -35.73 -14.79 22.94
N MET A 11 -36.00 -16.10 22.81
CA MET A 11 -35.03 -17.07 22.31
C MET A 11 -34.71 -16.82 20.82
N VAL A 12 -35.69 -16.50 19.99
CA VAL A 12 -35.51 -16.16 18.57
C VAL A 12 -34.68 -14.90 18.42
N ILE A 13 -34.98 -13.84 19.16
CA ILE A 13 -34.21 -12.58 19.15
C ILE A 13 -32.77 -12.83 19.61
N THR A 14 -32.54 -13.64 20.63
CA THR A 14 -31.20 -13.99 21.12
C THR A 14 -30.43 -14.79 20.07
N MET A 15 -31.08 -15.74 19.39
CA MET A 15 -30.47 -16.55 18.34
C MET A 15 -30.11 -15.69 17.11
N GLU A 16 -31.02 -14.83 16.67
CA GLU A 16 -30.75 -13.88 15.59
C GLU A 16 -29.59 -12.92 15.93
N THR A 17 -29.54 -12.43 17.18
CA THR A 17 -28.45 -11.57 17.64
C THR A 17 -27.11 -12.30 17.62
N ILE A 18 -27.09 -13.56 18.08
CA ILE A 18 -25.87 -14.38 18.05
C ILE A 18 -25.43 -14.68 16.61
N LEU A 19 -26.37 -15.04 15.73
CA LEU A 19 -26.08 -15.29 14.33
C LEU A 19 -25.54 -14.05 13.63
N ASN A 20 -26.18 -12.90 13.84
CA ASN A 20 -25.71 -11.61 13.28
C ASN A 20 -24.32 -11.26 13.82
N PHE A 21 -24.07 -11.47 15.10
CA PHE A 21 -22.75 -11.28 15.69
C PHE A 21 -21.71 -12.19 15.04
N LEU A 22 -22.00 -13.48 14.87
CA LEU A 22 -21.09 -14.43 14.23
C LEU A 22 -20.83 -14.08 12.76
N GLN A 23 -21.84 -13.61 12.02
CA GLN A 23 -21.71 -13.18 10.64
C GLN A 23 -20.90 -11.88 10.49
N GLN A 24 -20.91 -11.01 11.49
CA GLN A 24 -20.12 -9.77 11.51
C GLN A 24 -18.70 -9.97 12.04
N THR A 25 -18.33 -11.20 12.44
CA THR A 25 -16.95 -11.47 12.85
C THR A 25 -16.01 -11.50 11.65
N GLY A 26 -14.77 -11.07 11.85
CA GLY A 26 -13.73 -11.15 10.82
C GLY A 26 -13.50 -12.58 10.30
N PHE A 27 -13.82 -13.62 11.08
CA PHE A 27 -13.74 -15.00 10.61
C PHE A 27 -14.75 -15.32 9.51
N SER A 28 -15.97 -14.82 9.63
CA SER A 28 -16.99 -14.98 8.58
C SER A 28 -16.57 -14.28 7.29
N MET A 29 -16.04 -13.06 7.41
CA MET A 29 -15.55 -12.29 6.26
C MET A 29 -14.35 -12.95 5.56
N ILE A 30 -13.46 -13.62 6.30
CA ILE A 30 -12.35 -14.40 5.72
C ILE A 30 -12.89 -15.62 4.94
N MET A 31 -14.00 -16.21 5.36
CA MET A 31 -14.60 -17.34 4.62
C MET A 31 -15.25 -16.88 3.32
N GLU A 32 -15.73 -15.64 3.24
CA GLU A 32 -16.29 -15.06 2.02
C GLU A 32 -15.20 -14.73 0.98
N ASP A 33 -14.04 -14.22 1.43
CA ASP A 33 -12.89 -13.97 0.56
C ASP A 33 -11.60 -14.58 1.12
N PRO A 34 -11.24 -15.81 0.71
CA PRO A 34 -10.04 -16.49 1.18
C PRO A 34 -8.74 -15.80 0.74
N ARG A 35 -8.76 -14.86 -0.22
CA ARG A 35 -7.58 -14.10 -0.64
C ARG A 35 -7.06 -13.21 0.48
N VAL A 36 -7.95 -12.71 1.32
CA VAL A 36 -7.60 -11.91 2.51
C VAL A 36 -6.70 -12.70 3.45
N LEU A 37 -7.00 -13.99 3.68
CA LEU A 37 -6.16 -14.85 4.50
C LEU A 37 -4.75 -15.01 3.94
N VAL A 38 -4.64 -15.19 2.62
CA VAL A 38 -3.34 -15.28 1.95
C VAL A 38 -2.53 -14.01 2.16
N MET A 39 -3.15 -12.83 2.00
CA MET A 39 -2.49 -11.54 2.21
C MET A 39 -2.05 -11.33 3.66
N ILE A 40 -2.85 -11.75 4.63
CA ILE A 40 -2.50 -11.71 6.04
C ILE A 40 -1.28 -12.61 6.32
N VAL A 41 -1.25 -13.84 5.79
CA VAL A 41 -0.11 -14.75 5.95
C VAL A 41 1.16 -14.16 5.34
N ILE A 42 1.07 -13.56 4.15
CA ILE A 42 2.20 -12.87 3.50
C ILE A 42 2.68 -11.70 4.38
N ALA A 43 1.77 -10.88 4.90
CA ALA A 43 2.12 -9.76 5.78
C ALA A 43 2.87 -10.24 7.04
N PHE A 44 2.40 -11.30 7.69
CA PHE A 44 3.10 -11.89 8.84
C PHE A 44 4.47 -12.48 8.46
N ALA A 45 4.60 -13.12 7.30
CA ALA A 45 5.89 -13.62 6.81
C ALA A 45 6.88 -12.48 6.59
N LEU A 46 6.45 -11.37 5.98
CA LEU A 46 7.27 -10.18 5.78
C LEU A 46 7.64 -9.52 7.11
N LEU A 47 6.72 -9.40 8.07
CA LEU A 47 7.00 -8.92 9.42
C LEU A 47 8.05 -9.79 10.13
N TYR A 48 7.93 -11.11 10.01
CA TYR A 48 8.92 -12.03 10.55
C TYR A 48 10.30 -11.83 9.93
N LEU A 49 10.38 -11.65 8.61
CA LEU A 49 11.63 -11.39 7.90
C LEU A 49 12.25 -10.05 8.33
N ALA A 50 11.44 -9.00 8.46
CA ALA A 50 11.88 -7.69 8.90
C ALA A 50 12.42 -7.71 10.34
N ILE A 51 11.65 -8.30 11.27
CA ILE A 51 11.95 -8.24 12.71
C ILE A 51 13.01 -9.29 13.10
N LYS A 52 12.81 -10.56 12.70
CA LYS A 52 13.66 -11.67 13.16
C LYS A 52 14.93 -11.83 12.33
N LYS A 53 14.84 -11.61 11.03
CA LYS A 53 15.97 -11.75 10.09
C LYS A 53 16.69 -10.44 9.82
N GLY A 54 16.11 -9.31 10.21
CA GLY A 54 16.71 -8.00 10.02
C GLY A 54 16.81 -7.54 8.55
N PHE A 55 15.94 -8.06 7.67
CA PHE A 55 15.91 -7.66 6.26
C PHE A 55 15.28 -6.27 6.15
N GLU A 56 16.09 -5.25 5.97
CA GLU A 56 15.70 -3.85 5.81
C GLU A 56 14.51 -3.44 6.68
N PRO A 57 14.63 -3.51 8.01
CA PRO A 57 13.50 -3.34 8.92
C PRO A 57 12.84 -1.96 8.79
N LEU A 58 13.59 -0.93 8.41
CA LEU A 58 13.07 0.43 8.23
C LEU A 58 12.11 0.54 7.04
N LEU A 59 12.27 -0.29 6.03
CA LEU A 59 11.42 -0.30 4.83
C LEU A 59 10.37 -1.42 4.92
N LEU A 60 10.81 -2.64 5.21
CA LEU A 60 9.96 -3.83 5.13
C LEU A 60 8.89 -3.86 6.23
N MET A 61 9.21 -3.36 7.43
CA MET A 61 8.26 -3.36 8.55
C MET A 61 7.03 -2.46 8.29
N PRO A 62 7.19 -1.17 7.87
CA PRO A 62 6.03 -0.33 7.54
C PRO A 62 5.21 -0.88 6.37
N ILE A 63 5.86 -1.45 5.34
CA ILE A 63 5.17 -2.05 4.20
C ILE A 63 4.32 -3.24 4.66
N ALA A 64 4.90 -4.17 5.40
CA ALA A 64 4.21 -5.35 5.88
C ALA A 64 3.08 -5.01 6.88
N PHE A 65 3.29 -4.01 7.73
CA PHE A 65 2.28 -3.52 8.67
C PHE A 65 1.12 -2.82 7.93
N GLY A 66 1.41 -1.97 6.93
CA GLY A 66 0.39 -1.37 6.09
C GLY A 66 -0.42 -2.43 5.34
N MET A 67 0.24 -3.44 4.77
CA MET A 67 -0.42 -4.58 4.13
C MET A 67 -1.34 -5.33 5.10
N LEU A 68 -0.91 -5.54 6.35
CA LEU A 68 -1.74 -6.16 7.38
C LEU A 68 -2.98 -5.33 7.68
N LEU A 69 -2.82 -4.02 7.90
CA LEU A 69 -3.94 -3.13 8.23
C LEU A 69 -4.98 -3.03 7.10
N THR A 70 -4.53 -2.93 5.85
CA THR A 70 -5.43 -2.82 4.69
C THR A 70 -6.19 -4.11 4.40
N ASN A 71 -5.68 -5.26 4.86
CA ASN A 71 -6.29 -6.57 4.65
C ASN A 71 -7.00 -7.11 5.90
N LEU A 72 -7.15 -6.32 6.97
CA LEU A 72 -7.93 -6.72 8.15
C LEU A 72 -9.43 -6.70 7.81
N PRO A 73 -10.12 -7.86 7.89
CA PRO A 73 -11.55 -7.93 7.57
C PRO A 73 -12.37 -7.03 8.48
N GLY A 74 -13.25 -6.23 7.89
CA GLY A 74 -14.14 -5.33 8.63
C GLY A 74 -13.48 -4.12 9.30
N ALA A 75 -12.18 -3.91 9.09
CA ALA A 75 -11.46 -2.78 9.69
C ALA A 75 -11.72 -1.45 8.95
N ASN A 76 -12.18 -1.50 7.70
CA ASN A 76 -12.46 -0.33 6.86
C ASN A 76 -11.34 0.72 6.89
N MET A 77 -10.08 0.23 6.83
CA MET A 77 -8.90 1.08 6.93
C MET A 77 -8.54 1.74 5.61
N TYR A 78 -8.90 1.11 4.48
CA TYR A 78 -8.55 1.55 3.14
C TYR A 78 -9.65 1.25 2.12
N HIS A 79 -10.00 2.25 1.30
CA HIS A 79 -11.03 2.18 0.28
C HIS A 79 -10.43 2.53 -1.09
N THR A 80 -10.26 1.54 -1.96
CA THR A 80 -9.69 1.72 -3.30
C THR A 80 -10.53 2.66 -4.17
N GLU A 81 -11.84 2.67 -3.96
CA GLU A 81 -12.80 3.46 -4.73
C GLU A 81 -12.58 4.96 -4.57
N VAL A 82 -12.16 5.39 -3.36
CA VAL A 82 -11.86 6.78 -3.03
C VAL A 82 -10.78 7.39 -3.92
N PHE A 83 -9.84 6.56 -4.38
CA PHE A 83 -8.69 6.99 -5.19
C PHE A 83 -8.75 6.47 -6.63
N SER A 84 -9.89 5.96 -7.06
CA SER A 84 -10.08 5.42 -8.40
C SER A 84 -10.00 6.52 -9.48
N GLY A 85 -9.59 6.13 -10.69
CA GLY A 85 -9.51 7.08 -11.81
C GLY A 85 -8.42 8.16 -11.69
N GLY A 86 -7.51 8.06 -10.70
CA GLY A 86 -6.43 9.04 -10.50
C GLY A 86 -6.86 10.31 -9.75
N HIS A 87 -8.12 10.42 -9.36
CA HIS A 87 -8.69 11.54 -8.61
C HIS A 87 -9.06 11.11 -7.19
N VAL A 88 -9.18 12.09 -6.29
CA VAL A 88 -9.69 11.88 -4.94
C VAL A 88 -11.19 12.19 -4.95
N HIS A 89 -12.01 11.22 -4.55
CA HIS A 89 -13.45 11.39 -4.43
C HIS A 89 -13.79 12.06 -3.10
N TRP A 90 -13.81 13.40 -3.09
CA TRP A 90 -14.05 14.22 -1.90
C TRP A 90 -15.46 14.10 -1.32
N ASP A 91 -16.39 13.61 -2.10
CA ASP A 91 -17.76 13.29 -1.68
C ASP A 91 -17.82 12.12 -0.66
N GLN A 92 -16.79 11.27 -0.63
CA GLN A 92 -16.69 10.10 0.24
C GLN A 92 -15.80 10.31 1.48
N VAL A 93 -15.38 11.55 1.76
CA VAL A 93 -14.46 11.85 2.89
C VAL A 93 -14.99 11.36 4.25
N ALA A 94 -16.31 11.29 4.42
CA ALA A 94 -16.92 10.82 5.66
C ALA A 94 -16.63 9.32 5.94
N ASP A 95 -16.35 8.54 4.90
CA ASP A 95 -16.12 7.10 4.97
C ASP A 95 -14.63 6.75 4.98
N PHE A 96 -13.74 7.74 5.01
CA PHE A 96 -12.29 7.51 4.98
C PHE A 96 -11.81 6.72 6.20
N GLY A 97 -11.06 5.66 5.94
CA GLY A 97 -10.29 4.95 6.94
C GLY A 97 -8.95 5.63 7.25
N LEU A 98 -8.26 5.14 8.26
CA LEU A 98 -6.96 5.69 8.68
C LEU A 98 -5.94 5.70 7.52
N ILE A 99 -5.89 4.60 6.76
CA ILE A 99 -4.93 4.48 5.65
C ILE A 99 -5.30 5.41 4.49
N ASP A 100 -6.60 5.69 4.27
CA ASP A 100 -7.05 6.64 3.26
C ASP A 100 -6.50 8.04 3.54
N TYR A 101 -6.58 8.51 4.80
CA TYR A 101 -6.01 9.79 5.19
C TYR A 101 -4.50 9.84 5.02
N LEU A 102 -3.78 8.78 5.37
CA LEU A 102 -2.33 8.70 5.15
C LEU A 102 -1.99 8.67 3.65
N TYR A 103 -2.75 7.91 2.86
CA TYR A 103 -2.53 7.83 1.42
C TYR A 103 -2.87 9.13 0.69
N LEU A 104 -3.79 9.93 1.23
CA LEU A 104 -4.12 11.25 0.71
C LEU A 104 -2.88 12.15 0.60
N GLY A 105 -1.98 12.11 1.59
CA GLY A 105 -0.72 12.86 1.55
C GLY A 105 0.21 12.41 0.41
N VAL A 106 0.15 11.13 0.01
CA VAL A 106 0.86 10.62 -1.17
C VAL A 106 0.21 11.16 -2.45
N LYS A 107 -1.11 11.06 -2.56
CA LYS A 107 -1.88 11.50 -3.75
C LYS A 107 -1.77 13.00 -3.99
N LEU A 108 -1.72 13.80 -2.93
CA LEU A 108 -1.53 15.25 -3.02
C LEU A 108 -0.07 15.67 -3.27
N GLY A 109 0.87 14.72 -3.35
CA GLY A 109 2.28 15.00 -3.55
C GLY A 109 3.00 15.62 -2.34
N ILE A 110 2.35 15.65 -1.17
CA ILE A 110 2.92 16.22 0.06
C ILE A 110 4.08 15.35 0.57
N TYR A 111 3.85 14.05 0.75
CA TYR A 111 4.88 13.16 1.27
C TYR A 111 6.05 12.96 0.31
N PRO A 112 5.87 12.77 -1.00
CA PRO A 112 7.00 12.71 -1.93
C PRO A 112 7.89 13.94 -1.85
N SER A 113 7.29 15.14 -1.80
CA SER A 113 8.05 16.40 -1.67
C SER A 113 8.84 16.49 -0.37
N LEU A 114 8.23 16.08 0.75
CA LEU A 114 8.89 16.04 2.07
C LEU A 114 10.00 14.99 2.12
N ILE A 115 9.81 13.82 1.48
CA ILE A 115 10.84 12.77 1.39
C ILE A 115 12.05 13.30 0.62
N PHE A 116 11.85 13.91 -0.54
CA PHE A 116 12.95 14.49 -1.32
C PHE A 116 13.67 15.60 -0.57
N MET A 117 12.95 16.44 0.16
CA MET A 117 13.55 17.45 1.02
C MET A 117 14.37 16.83 2.15
N GLY A 118 13.85 15.78 2.80
CA GLY A 118 14.56 15.07 3.86
C GLY A 118 15.82 14.37 3.36
N VAL A 119 15.73 13.65 2.24
CA VAL A 119 16.89 13.00 1.60
C VAL A 119 17.93 14.05 1.20
N GLY A 120 17.51 15.16 0.60
CA GLY A 120 18.41 16.25 0.23
C GLY A 120 19.12 16.89 1.42
N ALA A 121 18.42 17.03 2.55
CA ALA A 121 19.01 17.57 3.78
C ALA A 121 20.02 16.61 4.45
N MET A 122 19.84 15.29 4.28
CA MET A 122 20.70 14.26 4.85
C MET A 122 21.85 13.87 3.91
N THR A 123 21.82 14.29 2.64
CA THR A 123 22.83 13.92 1.66
C THR A 123 24.15 14.63 1.94
N ASP A 124 25.23 13.86 2.06
CA ASP A 124 26.59 14.38 2.14
C ASP A 124 27.10 14.63 0.72
N PHE A 125 27.24 15.92 0.36
CA PHE A 125 27.75 16.34 -0.95
C PHE A 125 29.27 16.44 -1.01
N ALA A 126 30.00 16.23 0.10
CA ALA A 126 31.45 16.36 0.14
C ALA A 126 32.15 15.40 -0.85
N PRO A 127 31.77 14.11 -0.98
CA PRO A 127 32.37 13.22 -1.98
C PRO A 127 32.13 13.68 -3.43
N LEU A 128 30.98 14.27 -3.71
CA LEU A 128 30.63 14.78 -5.03
C LEU A 128 31.46 16.02 -5.39
N ILE A 129 31.66 16.92 -4.44
CA ILE A 129 32.48 18.12 -4.59
C ILE A 129 33.95 17.74 -4.78
N ALA A 130 34.43 16.74 -4.02
CA ALA A 130 35.80 16.25 -4.11
C ALA A 130 36.11 15.57 -5.45
N ASN A 131 35.13 14.90 -6.05
CA ASN A 131 35.29 14.23 -7.35
C ASN A 131 34.08 14.51 -8.27
N PRO A 132 34.08 15.66 -8.97
CA PRO A 132 32.96 16.05 -9.83
C PRO A 132 32.67 15.07 -11.00
N LYS A 133 33.63 14.21 -11.35
CA LYS A 133 33.40 13.16 -12.36
C LYS A 133 32.35 12.15 -11.96
N SER A 134 32.05 12.02 -10.69
CA SER A 134 30.95 11.14 -10.19
C SER A 134 29.57 11.60 -10.65
N LEU A 135 29.40 12.88 -11.02
CA LEU A 135 28.16 13.37 -11.69
C LEU A 135 27.86 12.64 -12.99
N LEU A 136 28.91 12.16 -13.70
CA LEU A 136 28.73 11.40 -14.94
C LEU A 136 28.03 10.04 -14.70
N LEU A 137 28.14 9.47 -13.49
CA LEU A 137 27.41 8.23 -13.13
C LEU A 137 25.91 8.47 -13.10
N GLY A 138 25.46 9.60 -12.54
CA GLY A 138 24.04 9.99 -12.56
C GLY A 138 23.56 10.26 -13.99
N ALA A 139 24.38 10.94 -14.81
CA ALA A 139 24.06 11.14 -16.22
C ALA A 139 23.95 9.82 -16.99
N ALA A 140 24.83 8.85 -16.72
CA ALA A 140 24.80 7.52 -17.33
C ALA A 140 23.54 6.74 -16.92
N ALA A 141 23.11 6.83 -15.65
CA ALA A 141 21.88 6.24 -15.17
C ALA A 141 20.65 6.81 -15.89
N GLN A 142 20.58 8.13 -16.04
CA GLN A 142 19.49 8.80 -16.79
C GLN A 142 19.50 8.38 -18.27
N LEU A 143 20.68 8.30 -18.89
CA LEU A 143 20.79 7.80 -20.28
C LEU A 143 20.24 6.36 -20.40
N GLY A 144 20.49 5.50 -19.40
CA GLY A 144 19.97 4.14 -19.35
C GLY A 144 18.43 4.10 -19.38
N ILE A 145 17.78 4.98 -18.66
CA ILE A 145 16.30 5.10 -18.66
C ILE A 145 15.79 5.46 -20.05
N PHE A 146 16.37 6.47 -20.69
CA PHE A 146 15.98 6.87 -22.05
C PHE A 146 16.23 5.78 -23.08
N VAL A 147 17.36 5.08 -23.02
CA VAL A 147 17.67 3.95 -23.91
C VAL A 147 16.66 2.82 -23.71
N THR A 148 16.30 2.52 -22.47
CA THR A 148 15.29 1.51 -22.16
C THR A 148 13.92 1.90 -22.72
N TYR A 149 13.50 3.16 -22.56
CA TYR A 149 12.25 3.67 -23.11
C TYR A 149 12.21 3.54 -24.64
N ILE A 150 13.27 4.01 -25.31
CA ILE A 150 13.37 3.93 -26.77
C ILE A 150 13.40 2.48 -27.23
N GLY A 151 14.16 1.62 -26.56
CA GLY A 151 14.22 0.18 -26.88
C GLY A 151 12.87 -0.51 -26.71
N ALA A 152 12.15 -0.22 -25.64
CA ALA A 152 10.84 -0.79 -25.40
C ALA A 152 9.81 -0.35 -26.45
N THR A 153 9.81 0.91 -26.86
CA THR A 153 8.89 1.42 -27.87
C THR A 153 9.24 0.95 -29.27
N THR A 154 10.54 1.00 -29.67
CA THR A 154 10.95 0.76 -31.06
C THR A 154 11.23 -0.71 -31.38
N LEU A 155 11.84 -1.45 -30.45
CA LEU A 155 12.23 -2.85 -30.68
C LEU A 155 11.15 -3.85 -30.23
N MET A 156 10.46 -3.54 -29.12
CA MET A 156 9.49 -4.45 -28.52
C MET A 156 8.04 -4.08 -28.84
N GLY A 157 7.79 -2.88 -29.39
CA GLY A 157 6.46 -2.45 -29.79
C GLY A 157 5.50 -2.16 -28.64
N PHE A 158 6.00 -1.91 -27.42
CA PHE A 158 5.17 -1.49 -26.30
C PHE A 158 4.56 -0.11 -26.53
N SER A 159 3.39 0.12 -25.94
CA SER A 159 2.79 1.46 -25.95
C SER A 159 3.68 2.45 -25.17
N PRO A 160 3.62 3.76 -25.47
CA PRO A 160 4.41 4.77 -24.77
C PRO A 160 4.26 4.75 -23.25
N GLN A 161 3.06 4.42 -22.75
CA GLN A 161 2.77 4.31 -21.32
C GLN A 161 3.47 3.11 -20.68
N GLU A 162 3.42 1.95 -21.33
CA GLU A 162 4.10 0.74 -20.87
C GLU A 162 5.61 0.91 -20.92
N ALA A 163 6.15 1.46 -21.99
CA ALA A 163 7.58 1.76 -22.15
C ALA A 163 8.08 2.75 -21.09
N ALA A 164 7.28 3.76 -20.76
CA ALA A 164 7.60 4.70 -19.68
C ALA A 164 7.63 4.00 -18.33
N SER A 165 6.68 3.12 -18.06
CA SER A 165 6.65 2.31 -16.84
C SER A 165 7.88 1.41 -16.70
N ILE A 166 8.31 0.78 -17.80
CA ILE A 166 9.52 -0.05 -17.85
C ILE A 166 10.77 0.80 -17.59
N GLY A 167 10.86 1.99 -18.22
CA GLY A 167 11.96 2.92 -18.02
C GLY A 167 12.09 3.41 -16.59
N ILE A 168 10.96 3.72 -15.94
CA ILE A 168 10.92 4.21 -14.55
C ILE A 168 11.42 3.16 -13.56
N ILE A 169 11.21 1.86 -13.81
CA ILE A 169 11.69 0.79 -12.91
C ILE A 169 13.20 0.90 -12.67
N GLY A 170 13.98 1.20 -13.73
CA GLY A 170 15.43 1.40 -13.60
C GLY A 170 15.85 2.73 -12.98
N GLY A 171 14.91 3.69 -12.88
CA GLY A 171 15.16 5.01 -12.31
C GLY A 171 14.48 5.27 -10.97
N ALA A 172 13.60 4.37 -10.56
CA ALA A 172 12.96 4.39 -9.25
C ALA A 172 13.93 3.80 -8.21
N ASP A 173 15.05 4.45 -8.05
CA ASP A 173 16.00 4.09 -7.01
C ASP A 173 15.40 4.46 -5.67
N GLY A 174 15.13 3.46 -4.84
CA GLY A 174 14.65 3.68 -3.49
C GLY A 174 15.71 4.47 -2.70
N PRO A 175 15.32 5.12 -1.62
CA PRO A 175 16.27 5.76 -0.70
C PRO A 175 17.11 4.68 -0.03
N THR A 176 18.21 4.35 -0.65
CA THR A 176 19.27 3.51 -0.11
C THR A 176 20.38 4.38 0.43
#